data_25037e275ebfa88698f12f3bf69262b4
#
_entry.id   25037e275ebfa88698f12f3bf69262b4
#
_cell.length_a   1.000
_cell.length_b   1.000
_cell.length_c   1.000
_cell.angle_alpha   90.00
_cell.angle_beta   90.00
_cell.angle_gamma   90.00
#
_symmetry.space_group_name_H-M   'P 1'
#
loop_
_entity.id
_entity.type
_entity.pdbx_description
1 polymer ?
#
loop_
_entity_poly.entity_id
_entity_poly.type
_entity_poly.pdbx_seq_one_letter_code
_entity_poly.pdbx_strand_id
1 'polypeptide(L)'
;PDTHQPVPYVVPGGRFNEMYGWDSYFIGLGLIAHDQYELARGMLENMAYQIRHYGRMLNANRSYYLSRSQPPFYTPYLRAFLDTYGDRVPLAWIREHLGIAIDEYENVWMNPQTHLTGTGLSRYYGEGKGRPKETEPGHFDFELKKYADRHGLDVREFERRYDSGEIVEPELDAWFVHDRSMRESGLDTT
;
A
#
# COMPACT_ATOMS: atom_id res chain seq x y z
N PRO A 1 -4.00 -5.72 -27.91
CA PRO A 1 -4.22 -4.34 -27.52
C PRO A 1 -5.24 -4.36 -26.40
N ASP A 2 -4.78 -3.99 -25.21
CA ASP A 2 -5.68 -3.87 -24.05
C ASP A 2 -6.70 -2.77 -24.37
N THR A 3 -7.91 -3.19 -24.67
CA THR A 3 -9.03 -2.26 -24.67
C THR A 3 -9.30 -1.92 -23.21
N HIS A 4 -8.64 -0.89 -22.70
CA HIS A 4 -8.83 -0.40 -21.34
C HIS A 4 -10.25 0.16 -21.21
N GLN A 5 -11.20 -0.74 -20.97
CA GLN A 5 -12.51 -0.32 -20.50
C GLN A 5 -12.32 0.19 -19.07
N PRO A 6 -12.73 1.42 -18.75
CA PRO A 6 -12.63 1.94 -17.41
C PRO A 6 -13.45 1.06 -16.45
N VAL A 7 -12.81 0.59 -15.40
CA VAL A 7 -13.46 -0.21 -14.36
C VAL A 7 -13.84 0.74 -13.22
N PRO A 8 -15.12 0.83 -12.84
CA PRO A 8 -15.56 1.75 -11.81
C PRO A 8 -15.03 1.35 -10.43
N TYR A 9 -14.72 2.34 -9.60
CA TYR A 9 -14.36 2.14 -8.21
C TYR A 9 -14.89 3.27 -7.33
N VAL A 10 -14.91 3.04 -6.03
CA VAL A 10 -15.33 3.99 -5.01
C VAL A 10 -14.14 4.40 -4.17
N VAL A 11 -14.08 5.67 -3.78
CA VAL A 11 -13.06 6.23 -2.90
C VAL A 11 -13.67 6.64 -1.56
N PRO A 12 -12.88 6.81 -0.49
CA PRO A 12 -13.40 7.23 0.81
C PRO A 12 -14.10 8.58 0.79
N GLY A 13 -13.64 9.51 -0.07
CA GLY A 13 -14.25 10.82 -0.24
C GLY A 13 -13.56 11.94 0.54
N GLY A 14 -14.11 13.14 0.46
CA GLY A 14 -13.50 14.34 1.00
C GLY A 14 -12.13 14.61 0.36
N ARG A 15 -11.08 14.72 1.17
CA ARG A 15 -9.71 14.88 0.68
C ARG A 15 -9.08 13.58 0.17
N PHE A 16 -9.71 12.43 0.38
CA PHE A 16 -9.20 11.11 0.00
C PHE A 16 -9.83 10.67 -1.32
N ASN A 17 -9.25 11.12 -2.42
CA ASN A 17 -9.72 10.89 -3.78
C ASN A 17 -9.06 9.68 -4.46
N GLU A 18 -8.24 8.95 -3.76
CA GLU A 18 -7.56 7.75 -4.19
C GLU A 18 -8.30 6.49 -3.74
N MET A 19 -8.10 5.40 -4.46
CA MET A 19 -8.47 4.06 -4.03
C MET A 19 -7.40 3.54 -3.07
N TYR A 20 -7.62 3.67 -1.78
CA TYR A 20 -6.73 3.13 -0.74
C TYR A 20 -7.00 1.64 -0.52
N GLY A 21 -5.93 0.89 -0.26
CA GLY A 21 -5.96 -0.57 -0.22
C GLY A 21 -6.97 -1.13 0.78
N TRP A 22 -6.74 -0.96 2.09
CA TRP A 22 -7.62 -1.56 3.10
C TRP A 22 -8.99 -0.90 3.20
N ASP A 23 -9.09 0.43 2.93
CA ASP A 23 -10.37 1.14 2.85
C ASP A 23 -11.30 0.52 1.82
N SER A 24 -10.72 0.09 0.68
CA SER A 24 -11.46 -0.57 -0.39
C SER A 24 -12.17 -1.84 0.06
N TYR A 25 -11.60 -2.58 1.02
CA TYR A 25 -12.28 -3.73 1.61
C TYR A 25 -13.53 -3.31 2.39
N PHE A 26 -13.43 -2.34 3.27
CA PHE A 26 -14.58 -1.89 4.07
C PHE A 26 -15.66 -1.24 3.21
N ILE A 27 -15.26 -0.43 2.23
CA ILE A 27 -16.17 0.12 1.20
C ILE A 27 -16.85 -1.03 0.45
N GLY A 28 -16.08 -2.03 0.05
CA GLY A 28 -16.57 -3.20 -0.66
C GLY A 28 -17.61 -4.01 0.12
N LEU A 29 -17.40 -4.20 1.43
CA LEU A 29 -18.42 -4.82 2.28
C LEU A 29 -19.72 -4.01 2.31
N GLY A 30 -19.62 -2.68 2.35
CA GLY A 30 -20.77 -1.80 2.23
C GLY A 30 -21.49 -1.94 0.89
N LEU A 31 -20.73 -2.00 -0.21
CA LEU A 31 -21.28 -2.22 -1.56
C LEU A 31 -22.00 -3.57 -1.68
N ILE A 32 -21.43 -4.64 -1.12
CA ILE A 32 -22.05 -5.96 -1.06
C ILE A 32 -23.35 -5.92 -0.26
N ALA A 33 -23.34 -5.29 0.92
CA ALA A 33 -24.53 -5.17 1.77
C ALA A 33 -25.68 -4.40 1.10
N HIS A 34 -25.37 -3.52 0.16
CA HIS A 34 -26.34 -2.74 -0.64
C HIS A 34 -26.58 -3.31 -2.04
N ASP A 35 -26.19 -4.56 -2.30
CA ASP A 35 -26.31 -5.27 -3.59
C ASP A 35 -25.76 -4.46 -4.79
N GLN A 36 -24.66 -3.72 -4.58
CA GLN A 36 -23.98 -2.97 -5.65
C GLN A 36 -22.95 -3.85 -6.37
N TYR A 37 -23.43 -4.91 -7.02
CA TYR A 37 -22.58 -5.95 -7.64
C TYR A 37 -21.49 -5.42 -8.55
N GLU A 38 -21.82 -4.52 -9.50
CA GLU A 38 -20.86 -4.02 -10.49
C GLU A 38 -19.76 -3.16 -9.84
N LEU A 39 -20.12 -2.35 -8.84
CA LEU A 39 -19.14 -1.55 -8.10
C LEU A 39 -18.27 -2.45 -7.22
N ALA A 40 -18.87 -3.40 -6.50
CA ALA A 40 -18.12 -4.35 -5.66
C ALA A 40 -17.15 -5.19 -6.51
N ARG A 41 -17.58 -5.67 -7.67
CA ARG A 41 -16.72 -6.35 -8.62
C ARG A 41 -15.62 -5.44 -9.16
N GLY A 42 -15.95 -4.22 -9.54
CA GLY A 42 -15.00 -3.23 -10.04
C GLY A 42 -13.89 -2.91 -9.05
N MET A 43 -14.20 -2.84 -7.76
CA MET A 43 -13.19 -2.69 -6.72
C MET A 43 -12.19 -3.86 -6.72
N LEU A 44 -12.67 -5.12 -6.80
CA LEU A 44 -11.82 -6.32 -6.88
C LEU A 44 -10.94 -6.32 -8.14
N GLU A 45 -11.51 -5.97 -9.29
CA GLU A 45 -10.76 -5.90 -10.56
C GLU A 45 -9.61 -4.87 -10.48
N ASN A 46 -9.86 -3.71 -9.89
CA ASN A 46 -8.82 -2.69 -9.69
C ASN A 46 -7.73 -3.15 -8.70
N MET A 47 -8.09 -3.84 -7.62
CA MET A 47 -7.11 -4.43 -6.69
C MET A 47 -6.29 -5.53 -7.39
N ALA A 48 -6.95 -6.42 -8.14
CA ALA A 48 -6.31 -7.46 -8.94
C ALA A 48 -5.35 -6.87 -9.98
N TYR A 49 -5.74 -5.77 -10.64
CA TYR A 49 -4.88 -5.05 -11.57
C TYR A 49 -3.60 -4.57 -10.89
N GLN A 50 -3.69 -3.98 -9.70
CA GLN A 50 -2.52 -3.51 -8.95
C GLN A 50 -1.56 -4.67 -8.63
N ILE A 51 -2.09 -5.79 -8.13
CA ILE A 51 -1.26 -6.97 -7.79
C ILE A 51 -0.57 -7.50 -9.04
N ARG A 52 -1.27 -7.67 -10.17
CA ARG A 52 -0.69 -8.17 -11.42
C ARG A 52 0.41 -7.27 -12.00
N HIS A 53 0.22 -5.95 -11.97
CA HIS A 53 1.11 -5.02 -12.66
C HIS A 53 2.24 -4.49 -11.77
N TYR A 54 2.02 -4.41 -10.45
CA TYR A 54 2.98 -3.86 -9.50
C TYR A 54 3.48 -4.90 -8.49
N GLY A 55 3.01 -6.15 -8.58
CA GLY A 55 3.40 -7.26 -7.72
C GLY A 55 2.77 -7.23 -6.33
N ARG A 56 1.96 -6.23 -6.03
CA ARG A 56 1.28 -6.05 -4.73
C ARG A 56 0.07 -5.15 -4.86
N MET A 57 -0.86 -5.25 -3.91
CA MET A 57 -1.84 -4.20 -3.71
C MET A 57 -1.13 -2.97 -3.16
N LEU A 58 -1.29 -1.83 -3.80
CA LEU A 58 -0.65 -0.59 -3.39
C LEU A 58 -1.36 0.05 -2.21
N ASN A 59 -0.63 0.86 -1.43
CA ASN A 59 -1.22 1.69 -0.38
C ASN A 59 -2.38 2.53 -0.94
N ALA A 60 -2.18 3.16 -2.12
CA ALA A 60 -3.23 3.75 -2.93
C ALA A 60 -2.81 3.78 -4.41
N ASN A 61 -3.74 4.07 -5.30
CA ASN A 61 -3.52 4.12 -6.75
C ASN A 61 -2.79 5.39 -7.22
N ARG A 62 -1.61 5.65 -6.62
CA ARG A 62 -0.70 6.76 -6.97
C ARG A 62 0.72 6.26 -7.17
N SER A 63 1.44 6.89 -8.07
CA SER A 63 2.83 6.50 -8.43
C SER A 63 3.83 6.61 -7.27
N TYR A 64 3.58 7.47 -6.30
CA TYR A 64 4.43 7.60 -5.11
C TYR A 64 4.18 6.50 -4.06
N TYR A 65 3.18 5.64 -4.23
CA TYR A 65 2.91 4.48 -3.37
C TYR A 65 3.41 3.14 -3.94
N LEU A 66 4.21 3.13 -4.99
CA LEU A 66 4.69 1.90 -5.62
C LEU A 66 5.61 1.05 -4.72
N SER A 67 6.20 1.64 -3.68
CA SER A 67 7.16 0.98 -2.80
C SER A 67 6.54 0.28 -1.60
N ARG A 68 5.24 0.40 -1.37
CA ARG A 68 4.58 -0.21 -0.21
C ARG A 68 3.15 -0.65 -0.48
N SER A 69 2.73 -1.67 0.26
CA SER A 69 1.38 -2.18 0.31
C SER A 69 0.56 -1.52 1.44
N GLN A 70 -0.52 -2.13 1.79
CA GLN A 70 -1.32 -1.96 3.00
C GLN A 70 -1.72 -3.34 3.54
N PRO A 71 -2.42 -3.46 4.68
CA PRO A 71 -2.92 -4.74 5.17
C PRO A 71 -3.60 -5.55 4.07
N PRO A 72 -3.34 -6.88 3.97
CA PRO A 72 -3.72 -7.72 2.82
C PRO A 72 -5.20 -8.08 2.78
N PHE A 73 -6.05 -7.11 2.51
CA PHE A 73 -7.50 -7.29 2.48
C PHE A 73 -8.07 -7.70 1.11
N TYR A 74 -7.24 -7.92 0.09
CA TYR A 74 -7.73 -8.43 -1.19
C TYR A 74 -8.39 -9.81 -1.06
N THR A 75 -7.72 -10.77 -0.42
CA THR A 75 -8.25 -12.14 -0.22
C THR A 75 -9.53 -12.16 0.63
N PRO A 76 -9.62 -11.50 1.80
CA PRO A 76 -10.87 -11.39 2.54
C PRO A 76 -12.00 -10.74 1.73
N TYR A 77 -11.69 -9.74 0.90
CA TYR A 77 -12.70 -9.11 0.06
C TYR A 77 -13.19 -10.04 -1.05
N LEU A 78 -12.28 -10.71 -1.75
CA LEU A 78 -12.63 -11.73 -2.74
C LEU A 78 -13.54 -12.79 -2.13
N ARG A 79 -13.23 -13.26 -0.92
CA ARG A 79 -14.07 -14.23 -0.21
C ARG A 79 -15.46 -13.68 0.07
N ALA A 80 -15.57 -12.49 0.68
CA ALA A 80 -16.88 -11.87 0.96
C ALA A 80 -17.74 -11.70 -0.30
N PHE A 81 -17.10 -11.31 -1.41
CA PHE A 81 -17.75 -11.18 -2.70
C PHE A 81 -18.26 -12.54 -3.23
N LEU A 82 -17.44 -13.60 -3.14
CA LEU A 82 -17.82 -14.93 -3.59
C LEU A 82 -18.88 -15.59 -2.69
N ASP A 83 -18.84 -15.36 -1.39
CA ASP A 83 -19.86 -15.85 -0.45
C ASP A 83 -21.24 -15.27 -0.78
N THR A 84 -21.30 -14.07 -1.40
CA THR A 84 -22.56 -13.42 -1.78
C THR A 84 -22.93 -13.65 -3.24
N TYR A 85 -21.96 -13.60 -4.15
CA TYR A 85 -22.20 -13.54 -5.58
C TYR A 85 -21.53 -14.68 -6.39
N GLY A 86 -20.99 -15.70 -5.72
CA GLY A 86 -20.21 -16.76 -6.38
C GLY A 86 -20.94 -17.44 -7.54
N ASP A 87 -22.27 -17.63 -7.42
CA ASP A 87 -23.09 -18.21 -8.47
C ASP A 87 -23.25 -17.29 -9.71
N ARG A 88 -22.91 -16.01 -9.61
CA ARG A 88 -23.03 -15.01 -10.68
C ARG A 88 -21.73 -14.83 -11.48
N VAL A 89 -20.61 -15.40 -11.04
CA VAL A 89 -19.32 -15.23 -11.69
C VAL A 89 -18.82 -16.52 -12.33
N PRO A 90 -18.16 -16.44 -13.51
CA PRO A 90 -17.60 -17.62 -14.15
C PRO A 90 -16.48 -18.25 -13.31
N LEU A 91 -16.41 -19.59 -13.31
CA LEU A 91 -15.33 -20.32 -12.61
C LEU A 91 -13.94 -19.91 -13.09
N ALA A 92 -13.78 -19.53 -14.35
CA ALA A 92 -12.52 -19.02 -14.88
C ALA A 92 -12.08 -17.72 -14.17
N TRP A 93 -13.01 -16.81 -13.91
CA TRP A 93 -12.77 -15.59 -13.17
C TRP A 93 -12.36 -15.89 -11.72
N ILE A 94 -13.05 -16.83 -11.06
CA ILE A 94 -12.70 -17.25 -9.69
C ILE A 94 -11.27 -17.79 -9.64
N ARG A 95 -10.91 -18.67 -10.58
CA ARG A 95 -9.55 -19.25 -10.65
C ARG A 95 -8.48 -18.19 -10.88
N GLU A 96 -8.75 -17.24 -11.74
CA GLU A 96 -7.85 -16.12 -12.03
C GLU A 96 -7.59 -15.28 -10.77
N HIS A 97 -8.65 -14.84 -10.10
CA HIS A 97 -8.54 -14.03 -8.88
C HIS A 97 -7.93 -14.79 -7.70
N LEU A 98 -8.17 -16.10 -7.59
CA LEU A 98 -7.50 -16.95 -6.62
C LEU A 98 -6.00 -17.04 -6.90
N GLY A 99 -5.59 -17.18 -8.17
CA GLY A 99 -4.17 -17.14 -8.57
C GLY A 99 -3.50 -15.84 -8.14
N ILE A 100 -4.16 -14.70 -8.38
CA ILE A 100 -3.65 -13.38 -7.98
C ILE A 100 -3.50 -13.28 -6.44
N ALA A 101 -4.45 -13.82 -5.68
CA ALA A 101 -4.38 -13.84 -4.21
C ALA A 101 -3.20 -14.69 -3.71
N ILE A 102 -2.93 -15.82 -4.36
CA ILE A 102 -1.77 -16.69 -4.07
C ILE A 102 -0.47 -15.96 -4.40
N ASP A 103 -0.39 -15.31 -5.57
CA ASP A 103 0.78 -14.56 -6.00
C ASP A 103 1.12 -13.43 -5.02
N GLU A 104 0.14 -12.66 -4.55
CA GLU A 104 0.35 -11.64 -3.53
C GLU A 104 0.84 -12.25 -2.21
N TYR A 105 0.21 -13.32 -1.76
CA TYR A 105 0.60 -14.01 -0.53
C TYR A 105 2.05 -14.51 -0.59
N GLU A 106 2.42 -15.23 -1.65
CA GLU A 106 3.74 -15.84 -1.79
C GLU A 106 4.84 -14.80 -2.03
N ASN A 107 4.60 -13.83 -2.93
CA ASN A 107 5.63 -12.90 -3.38
C ASN A 107 5.79 -11.67 -2.48
N VAL A 108 4.78 -11.31 -1.71
CA VAL A 108 4.82 -10.18 -0.78
C VAL A 108 4.94 -10.69 0.66
N TRP A 109 3.88 -11.30 1.17
CA TRP A 109 3.75 -11.57 2.60
C TRP A 109 4.63 -12.73 3.09
N MET A 110 4.93 -13.70 2.23
CA MET A 110 5.84 -14.84 2.53
C MET A 110 7.25 -14.63 1.96
N ASN A 111 7.58 -13.43 1.50
CA ASN A 111 8.91 -13.12 0.97
C ASN A 111 9.94 -12.98 2.11
N PRO A 112 10.97 -13.86 2.17
CA PRO A 112 11.97 -13.86 3.25
C PRO A 112 12.94 -12.66 3.20
N GLN A 113 13.04 -11.95 2.07
CA GLN A 113 13.87 -10.76 1.96
C GLN A 113 13.21 -9.51 2.55
N THR A 114 11.88 -9.52 2.71
CA THR A 114 11.11 -8.35 3.11
C THR A 114 10.19 -8.62 4.29
N HIS A 115 9.08 -9.30 4.04
CA HIS A 115 7.99 -9.42 5.02
C HIS A 115 8.13 -10.62 5.96
N LEU A 116 8.56 -11.79 5.47
CA LEU A 116 8.64 -12.99 6.31
C LEU A 116 9.80 -12.90 7.31
N THR A 117 9.48 -13.08 8.58
CA THR A 117 10.47 -13.08 9.67
C THR A 117 10.99 -14.48 9.96
N GLY A 118 12.11 -14.59 10.69
CA GLY A 118 12.66 -15.87 11.13
C GLY A 118 11.74 -16.66 12.08
N THR A 119 10.68 -16.05 12.60
CA THR A 119 9.66 -16.72 13.42
C THR A 119 8.53 -17.35 12.59
N GLY A 120 8.53 -17.17 11.27
CA GLY A 120 7.48 -17.64 10.37
C GLY A 120 6.24 -16.72 10.29
N LEU A 121 6.29 -15.56 10.93
CA LEU A 121 5.24 -14.53 10.85
C LEU A 121 5.65 -13.46 9.84
N SER A 122 4.66 -12.89 9.16
CA SER A 122 4.88 -11.71 8.32
C SER A 122 4.89 -10.43 9.16
N ARG A 123 5.68 -9.46 8.73
CA ARG A 123 5.74 -8.09 9.27
C ARG A 123 5.38 -7.10 8.18
N TYR A 124 5.06 -5.88 8.55
CA TYR A 124 5.05 -4.76 7.62
C TYR A 124 6.47 -4.35 7.24
N TYR A 125 6.68 -3.99 5.98
CA TYR A 125 7.99 -3.65 5.44
C TYR A 125 7.88 -2.63 4.32
N GLY A 126 8.30 -1.39 4.61
CA GLY A 126 8.36 -0.33 3.59
C GLY A 126 9.70 -0.32 2.87
N GLU A 127 9.69 -0.53 1.56
CA GLU A 127 10.88 -0.51 0.71
C GLU A 127 11.47 0.90 0.59
N GLY A 128 12.77 0.97 0.24
CA GLY A 128 13.47 2.22 -0.06
C GLY A 128 14.45 2.66 1.02
N LYS A 129 15.02 3.85 0.81
CA LYS A 129 15.98 4.50 1.73
C LYS A 129 15.52 5.92 2.03
N GLY A 130 15.95 6.43 3.18
CA GLY A 130 15.65 7.78 3.61
C GLY A 130 14.16 8.01 3.89
N ARG A 131 13.74 9.24 3.88
CA ARG A 131 12.38 9.62 4.23
C ARG A 131 11.36 9.25 3.13
N PRO A 132 10.10 8.95 3.50
CA PRO A 132 9.00 8.78 2.55
C PRO A 132 8.79 10.07 1.73
N LYS A 133 8.65 9.93 0.41
CA LYS A 133 8.54 11.08 -0.51
C LYS A 133 7.14 11.66 -0.60
N GLU A 134 6.14 10.93 -0.14
CA GLU A 134 4.72 11.32 -0.17
C GLU A 134 4.29 12.22 0.98
N THR A 135 5.20 12.55 1.89
CA THR A 135 4.91 13.41 3.03
C THR A 135 4.94 14.89 2.67
N GLU A 136 4.10 15.66 3.35
CA GLU A 136 4.05 17.12 3.16
C GLU A 136 5.36 17.78 3.62
N PRO A 137 5.73 18.94 3.03
CA PRO A 137 6.86 19.70 3.50
C PRO A 137 6.75 20.02 4.99
N GLY A 138 7.78 19.72 5.76
CA GLY A 138 7.81 19.97 7.19
C GLY A 138 7.32 18.84 8.08
N HIS A 139 6.81 17.77 7.49
CA HIS A 139 6.31 16.62 8.24
C HIS A 139 7.32 16.05 9.24
N PHE A 140 8.61 16.01 8.87
CA PHE A 140 9.69 15.47 9.70
C PHE A 140 10.59 16.56 10.34
N ASP A 141 10.15 17.80 10.38
CA ASP A 141 11.00 18.89 10.90
C ASP A 141 11.45 18.64 12.34
N PHE A 142 10.58 18.07 13.15
CA PHE A 142 10.89 17.75 14.54
C PHE A 142 12.01 16.71 14.66
N GLU A 143 11.91 15.61 13.90
CA GLU A 143 12.89 14.53 13.89
C GLU A 143 14.21 14.95 13.26
N LEU A 144 14.15 15.73 12.18
CA LEU A 144 15.33 16.19 11.45
C LEU A 144 16.13 17.24 12.21
N LYS A 145 15.48 18.04 13.07
CA LYS A 145 16.10 19.17 13.74
C LYS A 145 17.37 18.78 14.52
N LYS A 146 17.35 17.70 15.28
CA LYS A 146 18.52 17.25 16.05
C LYS A 146 19.73 16.92 15.17
N TYR A 147 19.49 16.42 13.96
CA TYR A 147 20.54 16.10 13.00
C TYR A 147 21.03 17.38 12.29
N ALA A 148 20.10 18.25 11.88
CA ALA A 148 20.44 19.55 11.31
C ALA A 148 21.33 20.36 12.25
N ASP A 149 20.99 20.43 13.55
CA ASP A 149 21.79 21.10 14.57
C ASP A 149 23.21 20.50 14.70
N ARG A 150 23.38 19.16 14.61
CA ARG A 150 24.70 18.50 14.62
C ARG A 150 25.59 18.95 13.44
N HIS A 151 24.98 19.18 12.27
CA HIS A 151 25.68 19.62 11.08
C HIS A 151 25.80 21.15 10.94
N GLY A 152 25.26 21.92 11.89
CA GLY A 152 25.25 23.39 11.84
C GLY A 152 24.41 23.94 10.68
N LEU A 153 23.38 23.23 10.27
CA LEU A 153 22.50 23.56 9.16
C LEU A 153 21.09 23.89 9.65
N ASP A 154 20.36 24.66 8.86
CA ASP A 154 18.92 24.70 9.02
C ASP A 154 18.26 23.38 8.51
N VAL A 155 17.03 23.12 8.98
CA VAL A 155 16.36 21.84 8.72
C VAL A 155 16.16 21.59 7.22
N ARG A 156 15.86 22.63 6.42
CA ARG A 156 15.63 22.49 4.98
C ARG A 156 16.90 22.16 4.21
N GLU A 157 17.99 22.79 4.55
CA GLU A 157 19.28 22.51 3.93
C GLU A 157 19.80 21.13 4.34
N PHE A 158 19.60 20.73 5.61
CA PHE A 158 19.89 19.37 6.05
C PHE A 158 19.05 18.34 5.28
N GLU A 159 17.73 18.54 5.21
CA GLU A 159 16.79 17.68 4.47
C GLU A 159 17.23 17.48 3.01
N ARG A 160 17.55 18.58 2.32
CA ARG A 160 18.03 18.55 0.94
C ARG A 160 19.30 17.71 0.77
N ARG A 161 20.29 17.92 1.63
CA ARG A 161 21.57 17.20 1.59
C ARG A 161 21.44 15.74 1.99
N TYR A 162 20.57 15.44 2.94
CA TYR A 162 20.29 14.06 3.34
C TYR A 162 19.58 13.31 2.19
N ASP A 163 18.58 13.91 1.57
CA ASP A 163 17.84 13.31 0.44
C ASP A 163 18.75 13.11 -0.80
N SER A 164 19.73 13.97 -1.02
CA SER A 164 20.71 13.83 -2.10
C SER A 164 21.82 12.81 -1.78
N GLY A 165 21.93 12.36 -0.54
CA GLY A 165 23.02 11.48 -0.08
C GLY A 165 24.36 12.19 0.18
N GLU A 166 24.39 13.53 0.18
CA GLU A 166 25.57 14.31 0.59
C GLU A 166 25.86 14.14 2.08
N ILE A 167 24.81 13.96 2.90
CA ILE A 167 24.89 13.66 4.32
C ILE A 167 24.36 12.24 4.55
N VAL A 168 25.09 11.46 5.34
CA VAL A 168 24.71 10.11 5.74
C VAL A 168 24.54 10.08 7.26
N GLU A 169 23.37 9.71 7.72
CA GLU A 169 23.02 9.57 9.15
C GLU A 169 22.44 8.17 9.40
N PRO A 170 23.28 7.19 9.80
CA PRO A 170 22.81 5.79 9.97
C PRO A 170 21.69 5.63 11.01
N GLU A 171 21.69 6.45 12.05
CA GLU A 171 20.62 6.46 13.07
C GLU A 171 19.28 6.88 12.45
N LEU A 172 19.31 7.92 11.63
CA LEU A 172 18.14 8.44 10.92
C LEU A 172 17.67 7.47 9.84
N ASP A 173 18.59 6.84 9.12
CA ASP A 173 18.28 5.79 8.14
C ASP A 173 17.54 4.63 8.79
N ALA A 174 18.01 4.16 9.95
CA ALA A 174 17.35 3.10 10.71
C ALA A 174 15.95 3.53 11.18
N TRP A 175 15.80 4.77 11.64
CA TRP A 175 14.50 5.31 12.03
C TRP A 175 13.51 5.32 10.86
N PHE A 176 13.93 5.76 9.68
CA PHE A 176 13.08 5.76 8.49
C PHE A 176 12.71 4.35 7.98
N VAL A 177 13.51 3.32 8.25
CA VAL A 177 13.09 1.93 8.00
C VAL A 177 11.85 1.58 8.80
N HIS A 178 11.81 1.96 10.08
CA HIS A 178 10.65 1.72 10.94
C HIS A 178 9.44 2.58 10.55
N ASP A 179 9.65 3.85 10.25
CA ASP A 179 8.60 4.76 9.78
C ASP A 179 7.93 4.23 8.51
N ARG A 180 8.71 3.84 7.49
CA ARG A 180 8.17 3.26 6.25
C ARG A 180 7.39 1.97 6.51
N SER A 181 7.90 1.11 7.41
CA SER A 181 7.21 -0.15 7.76
C SER A 181 5.90 0.10 8.50
N MET A 182 5.87 1.10 9.39
CA MET A 182 4.64 1.52 10.05
C MET A 182 3.60 2.02 9.04
N ARG A 183 4.01 2.81 8.06
CA ARG A 183 3.11 3.34 7.02
C ARG A 183 2.48 2.25 6.16
N GLU A 184 3.16 1.11 5.93
CA GLU A 184 2.56 -0.03 5.24
C GLU A 184 1.43 -0.69 6.06
N SER A 185 1.43 -0.55 7.37
CA SER A 185 0.34 -1.04 8.22
C SER A 185 -0.99 -0.32 7.99
N GLY A 186 -0.99 0.78 7.25
CA GLY A 186 -2.15 1.66 7.08
C GLY A 186 -2.37 2.62 8.26
N LEU A 187 -1.60 2.49 9.34
CA LEU A 187 -1.61 3.43 10.45
C LEU A 187 -0.71 4.63 10.11
N ASP A 188 -1.22 5.82 10.34
CA ASP A 188 -0.43 7.03 10.15
C ASP A 188 0.64 7.16 11.22
N THR A 189 1.81 7.59 10.80
CA THR A 189 2.88 8.04 11.68
C THR A 189 2.77 9.55 11.84
N THR A 190 3.02 10.04 13.01
CA THR A 190 3.06 11.49 13.32
C THR A 190 4.48 11.97 13.31
#